data_9961c958512e786065104ee7752a4fd4
#
_entry.id   9961c958512e786065104ee7752a4fd4
#
_cell.length_a   1.000
_cell.length_b   1.000
_cell.length_c   1.000
_cell.angle_alpha   90.00
_cell.angle_beta   90.00
_cell.angle_gamma   90.00
#
_symmetry.space_group_name_H-M   'P 1'
#
loop_
_entity.id
_entity.type
_entity.pdbx_description
1 polymer ?
#
loop_
_entity_poly.entity_id
_entity_poly.type
_entity_poly.pdbx_seq_one_letter_code
_entity_poly.pdbx_strand_id
1 'polypeptide(L)'
;MASSFHSPVTLPATNASDLFQSSRNGVNGVPLKALGKLRFGFVKKDFTVNAKIRKVKKHDRPWPDDPDPNVKGGVLTHLSHFKPSKERPKPVTLEFEKPLVDLEKKIIDVRKMANETGLDFSDQILSLENKYQKALKDLYTHLTPIQRVNIARHPNRPTFLDHVFNMTDKWVELHGDRAGYDDPAVVTGIGTIDGRSYMFMGHQKGRNTKENIKRNFGMPTPHGYRKALRMMYYADHHGFPIITFIDTPGAFADLKSEELGQGEAIAHNLRTMFGLKVPIVSVVIGEGGSGGALAIGCANKLLMLENAVFYVASPEACAAILWKSAKASPKAAEKLRITSTELCKLKIADGVIPVIILQFFYFFIVMHFLIYSLIGR
;
A
#
# COMPACT_ATOMS: atom_id res chain seq x y z
N MET A 1 -5.10 -46.96 -43.33
CA MET A 1 -3.73 -47.18 -43.84
C MET A 1 -2.83 -46.11 -43.23
N ALA A 2 -1.74 -46.59 -42.70
CA ALA A 2 -0.51 -45.95 -42.27
C ALA A 2 -0.56 -45.14 -40.94
N SER A 3 -0.22 -45.90 -39.93
CA SER A 3 0.41 -45.52 -38.67
C SER A 3 1.78 -44.91 -38.87
N SER A 4 2.10 -43.83 -38.14
CA SER A 4 3.51 -43.49 -37.87
C SER A 4 3.71 -43.34 -36.37
N PHE A 5 4.43 -44.28 -35.82
CA PHE A 5 4.94 -44.30 -34.45
C PHE A 5 5.97 -43.19 -34.26
N HIS A 6 5.81 -42.38 -33.23
CA HIS A 6 6.88 -41.56 -32.69
C HIS A 6 7.34 -42.19 -31.37
N SER A 7 8.59 -42.63 -31.39
CA SER A 7 9.32 -43.16 -30.23
C SER A 7 9.52 -42.07 -29.17
N PRO A 8 9.43 -42.41 -27.89
CA PRO A 8 9.75 -41.44 -26.82
C PRO A 8 11.27 -41.27 -26.75
N VAL A 9 11.71 -40.01 -26.79
CA VAL A 9 13.09 -39.63 -26.47
C VAL A 9 13.24 -39.77 -24.95
N THR A 10 13.93 -40.83 -24.54
CA THR A 10 14.39 -40.98 -23.15
C THR A 10 15.55 -40.04 -22.90
N LEU A 11 15.30 -38.98 -22.09
CA LEU A 11 16.37 -38.21 -21.50
C LEU A 11 17.05 -39.02 -20.40
N PRO A 12 18.40 -39.06 -20.35
CA PRO A 12 19.12 -39.79 -19.29
C PRO A 12 18.82 -39.15 -17.94
N ALA A 13 18.48 -39.99 -16.98
CA ALA A 13 18.30 -39.60 -15.58
C ALA A 13 19.65 -39.09 -15.03
N THR A 14 19.75 -37.78 -14.83
CA THR A 14 20.82 -37.18 -14.04
C THR A 14 20.55 -37.47 -12.57
N ASN A 15 21.43 -38.21 -11.94
CA ASN A 15 21.38 -38.55 -10.52
C ASN A 15 21.42 -37.23 -9.68
N ALA A 16 20.61 -37.18 -8.63
CA ALA A 16 20.58 -36.07 -7.70
C ALA A 16 21.96 -35.74 -7.05
N SER A 17 22.91 -36.67 -7.08
CA SER A 17 24.31 -36.50 -6.68
C SER A 17 25.10 -35.53 -7.56
N ASP A 18 24.71 -35.35 -8.83
CA ASP A 18 25.44 -34.47 -9.76
C ASP A 18 25.07 -32.99 -9.56
N LEU A 19 23.85 -32.71 -9.08
CA LEU A 19 23.40 -31.37 -8.73
C LEU A 19 24.10 -30.81 -7.46
N PHE A 20 24.48 -31.70 -6.54
CA PHE A 20 25.24 -31.28 -5.33
C PHE A 20 26.74 -31.13 -5.60
N GLN A 21 27.27 -31.67 -6.70
CA GLN A 21 28.68 -31.47 -7.08
C GLN A 21 28.91 -30.13 -7.77
N SER A 22 27.91 -29.52 -8.38
CA SER A 22 28.03 -28.22 -9.04
C SER A 22 28.20 -27.06 -8.04
N SER A 23 27.71 -27.21 -6.80
CA SER A 23 27.87 -26.19 -5.75
C SER A 23 29.29 -26.15 -5.13
N ARG A 24 30.16 -27.12 -5.48
CA ARG A 24 31.56 -27.17 -5.02
C ARG A 24 32.55 -26.63 -6.06
N ASN A 25 32.06 -26.14 -7.17
CA ASN A 25 32.89 -25.53 -8.18
C ASN A 25 33.16 -24.07 -7.86
N GLY A 26 34.43 -23.69 -7.87
CA GLY A 26 34.83 -22.30 -7.69
C GLY A 26 34.29 -21.39 -8.80
N VAL A 27 34.45 -20.10 -8.61
CA VAL A 27 34.05 -19.07 -9.57
C VAL A 27 34.58 -19.41 -10.98
N ASN A 28 33.69 -19.52 -11.94
CA ASN A 28 33.94 -19.93 -13.36
C ASN A 28 33.84 -21.43 -13.65
N GLY A 29 33.19 -22.24 -12.84
CA GLY A 29 32.85 -23.62 -13.21
C GLY A 29 34.03 -24.63 -13.26
N VAL A 30 35.20 -24.27 -12.76
CA VAL A 30 36.36 -25.15 -12.66
C VAL A 30 36.33 -25.92 -11.35
N PRO A 31 36.32 -27.26 -11.34
CA PRO A 31 36.29 -28.04 -10.12
C PRO A 31 37.53 -27.74 -9.25
N LEU A 32 37.34 -27.43 -7.98
CA LEU A 32 38.43 -27.17 -7.01
C LEU A 32 39.46 -28.33 -6.93
N LYS A 33 39.07 -29.57 -7.28
CA LYS A 33 39.97 -30.72 -7.35
C LYS A 33 40.95 -30.66 -8.52
N ALA A 34 40.70 -29.90 -9.58
CA ALA A 34 41.59 -29.74 -10.72
C ALA A 34 42.77 -28.82 -10.43
N LEU A 35 42.60 -27.90 -9.47
CA LEU A 35 43.64 -26.93 -9.06
C LEU A 35 44.73 -27.56 -8.17
N GLY A 36 44.48 -28.73 -7.57
CA GLY A 36 45.43 -29.40 -6.66
C GLY A 36 46.53 -30.24 -7.37
N LYS A 37 46.53 -30.38 -8.70
CA LYS A 37 47.51 -31.16 -9.43
C LYS A 37 48.53 -30.36 -10.23
N LEU A 38 48.43 -29.05 -10.24
CA LEU A 38 49.42 -28.19 -10.85
C LEU A 38 50.47 -27.79 -9.80
N ARG A 39 51.61 -28.48 -9.78
CA ARG A 39 52.82 -28.05 -9.07
C ARG A 39 53.35 -26.78 -9.73
N PHE A 40 52.89 -25.61 -9.29
CA PHE A 40 53.60 -24.37 -9.60
C PHE A 40 54.56 -24.06 -8.46
N GLY A 41 55.83 -23.85 -8.86
CA GLY A 41 56.84 -23.38 -7.91
C GLY A 41 56.39 -22.10 -7.23
N PHE A 42 56.39 -22.11 -5.90
CA PHE A 42 56.02 -20.97 -5.06
C PHE A 42 57.01 -19.85 -5.26
N VAL A 43 56.65 -18.85 -6.07
CA VAL A 43 57.12 -17.49 -5.84
C VAL A 43 56.12 -16.88 -4.87
N LYS A 44 56.49 -16.67 -3.63
CA LYS A 44 55.75 -15.85 -2.69
C LYS A 44 55.59 -14.44 -3.24
N LYS A 45 54.50 -14.17 -3.94
CA LYS A 45 54.01 -12.81 -4.15
C LYS A 45 52.96 -12.59 -3.08
N ASP A 46 53.22 -11.67 -2.18
CA ASP A 46 52.22 -11.17 -1.24
C ASP A 46 51.08 -10.58 -2.03
N PHE A 47 49.97 -11.31 -2.08
CA PHE A 47 48.71 -10.79 -2.63
C PHE A 47 48.11 -9.87 -1.59
N THR A 48 48.46 -8.60 -1.65
CA THR A 48 47.66 -7.55 -1.02
C THR A 48 46.36 -7.44 -1.81
N VAL A 49 45.26 -7.97 -1.26
CA VAL A 49 43.93 -7.73 -1.78
C VAL A 49 43.57 -6.28 -1.46
N ASN A 50 43.91 -5.39 -2.37
CA ASN A 50 43.38 -4.02 -2.38
C ASN A 50 41.90 -4.11 -2.83
N ALA A 51 41.02 -4.43 -1.91
CA ALA A 51 39.60 -4.20 -2.10
C ALA A 51 39.42 -2.69 -2.21
N LYS A 52 39.40 -2.14 -3.43
CA LYS A 52 38.85 -0.82 -3.67
C LYS A 52 37.39 -0.90 -3.23
N ILE A 53 37.09 -0.43 -2.02
CA ILE A 53 35.74 -0.14 -1.60
C ILE A 53 35.21 0.83 -2.67
N ARG A 54 34.41 0.33 -3.61
CA ARG A 54 33.62 1.19 -4.47
C ARG A 54 32.88 2.10 -3.49
N LYS A 55 33.13 3.41 -3.57
CA LYS A 55 32.31 4.39 -2.86
C LYS A 55 30.87 4.04 -3.19
N VAL A 56 30.20 3.43 -2.22
CA VAL A 56 28.77 3.21 -2.31
C VAL A 56 28.20 4.57 -2.62
N LYS A 57 27.49 4.73 -3.73
CA LYS A 57 26.77 5.98 -4.01
C LYS A 57 26.00 6.25 -2.73
N LYS A 58 26.28 7.40 -2.09
CA LYS A 58 25.55 7.86 -0.92
C LYS A 58 24.07 7.64 -1.27
N HIS A 59 23.39 6.79 -0.51
CA HIS A 59 21.94 6.68 -0.66
C HIS A 59 21.41 8.10 -0.59
N ASP A 60 20.50 8.49 -1.48
CA ASP A 60 19.89 9.83 -1.51
C ASP A 60 19.09 10.15 -0.23
N ARG A 61 19.20 9.30 0.78
CA ARG A 61 18.59 9.40 2.10
C ARG A 61 19.68 9.17 3.15
N PRO A 62 20.44 10.20 3.49
CA PRO A 62 21.32 10.12 4.65
C PRO A 62 20.48 9.90 5.90
N TRP A 63 20.87 8.94 6.72
CA TRP A 63 20.42 8.86 8.09
C TRP A 63 20.77 10.19 8.75
N PRO A 64 19.91 10.76 9.62
CA PRO A 64 20.29 11.92 10.40
C PRO A 64 21.55 11.57 11.20
N ASP A 65 22.59 12.37 11.02
CA ASP A 65 23.90 12.12 11.64
C ASP A 65 23.82 12.17 13.17
N ASP A 66 22.85 12.92 13.73
CA ASP A 66 22.55 12.98 15.16
C ASP A 66 21.03 12.96 15.40
N PRO A 67 20.45 11.88 15.96
CA PRO A 67 19.06 11.86 16.35
C PRO A 67 18.81 12.80 17.53
N ASP A 68 17.87 13.74 17.39
CA ASP A 68 17.47 14.63 18.47
C ASP A 68 16.92 13.82 19.68
N PRO A 69 17.59 13.83 20.85
CA PRO A 69 17.19 13.06 22.00
C PRO A 69 15.84 13.51 22.61
N ASN A 70 15.33 14.68 22.22
CA ASN A 70 14.09 15.26 22.73
C ASN A 70 12.87 14.90 21.89
N VAL A 71 12.99 14.08 20.84
CA VAL A 71 11.85 13.67 20.02
C VAL A 71 10.93 12.75 20.81
N LYS A 72 9.71 13.23 21.02
CA LYS A 72 8.62 12.41 21.59
C LYS A 72 8.34 11.23 20.65
N GLY A 73 8.63 10.01 21.09
CA GLY A 73 8.47 8.78 20.29
C GLY A 73 9.76 7.96 20.08
N GLY A 74 10.92 8.45 20.60
CA GLY A 74 12.19 7.74 20.58
C GLY A 74 12.99 7.92 19.27
N VAL A 75 14.23 7.42 19.29
CA VAL A 75 15.22 7.54 18.21
C VAL A 75 14.72 7.04 16.86
N LEU A 76 13.83 6.04 16.85
CA LEU A 76 13.33 5.40 15.64
C LEU A 76 12.33 6.24 14.83
N THR A 77 11.75 7.29 15.42
CA THR A 77 10.86 8.21 14.68
C THR A 77 11.61 9.03 13.63
N HIS A 78 12.93 9.16 13.76
CA HIS A 78 13.78 9.80 12.76
C HIS A 78 13.93 8.97 11.48
N LEU A 79 13.66 7.67 11.55
CA LEU A 79 13.79 6.76 10.42
C LEU A 79 12.61 6.86 9.47
N SER A 80 11.45 7.28 9.97
CA SER A 80 10.28 7.48 9.12
C SER A 80 10.45 8.73 8.26
N HIS A 81 10.44 8.55 6.94
CA HIS A 81 10.45 9.65 5.98
C HIS A 81 9.11 10.39 5.90
N PHE A 82 8.11 9.85 6.54
CA PHE A 82 6.77 10.39 6.55
C PHE A 82 6.46 10.88 7.97
N LYS A 83 6.25 12.17 8.11
CA LYS A 83 5.82 12.78 9.37
C LYS A 83 4.35 13.17 9.23
N PRO A 84 3.53 13.06 10.31
CA PRO A 84 2.18 13.58 10.29
C PRO A 84 2.19 15.04 9.85
N SER A 85 1.33 15.42 8.90
CA SER A 85 1.29 16.81 8.45
C SER A 85 0.72 17.67 9.56
N LYS A 86 1.47 18.69 9.98
CA LYS A 86 1.00 19.74 10.88
C LYS A 86 0.27 20.84 10.12
N GLU A 87 0.51 20.94 8.81
CA GLU A 87 -0.13 21.95 7.96
C GLU A 87 -1.47 21.42 7.45
N ARG A 88 -2.48 22.27 7.48
CA ARG A 88 -3.75 21.95 6.82
C ARG A 88 -3.50 21.91 5.31
N PRO A 89 -3.79 20.79 4.64
CA PRO A 89 -3.62 20.68 3.20
C PRO A 89 -4.54 21.73 2.52
N LYS A 90 -4.07 22.24 1.35
CA LYS A 90 -4.91 23.12 0.54
C LYS A 90 -6.21 22.39 0.19
N PRO A 91 -7.38 23.02 0.38
CA PRO A 91 -8.64 22.38 0.05
C PRO A 91 -8.69 22.09 -1.44
N VAL A 92 -8.93 20.83 -1.77
CA VAL A 92 -9.22 20.37 -3.13
C VAL A 92 -10.71 20.09 -3.18
N THR A 93 -11.43 20.73 -4.08
CA THR A 93 -12.87 20.55 -4.21
C THR A 93 -13.16 19.63 -5.39
N LEU A 94 -13.92 18.58 -5.16
CA LEU A 94 -14.40 17.71 -6.22
C LEU A 94 -15.52 18.40 -7.01
N GLU A 95 -15.66 18.07 -8.30
CA GLU A 95 -16.63 18.73 -9.17
C GLU A 95 -18.07 18.66 -8.62
N PHE A 96 -18.44 17.52 -8.08
CA PHE A 96 -19.78 17.29 -7.54
C PHE A 96 -20.01 17.98 -6.18
N GLU A 97 -18.95 18.45 -5.50
CA GLU A 97 -19.04 19.20 -4.24
C GLU A 97 -19.21 20.72 -4.44
N LYS A 98 -19.06 21.24 -5.66
CA LYS A 98 -19.18 22.68 -5.95
C LYS A 98 -20.44 23.31 -5.36
N PRO A 99 -21.65 22.70 -5.46
CA PRO A 99 -22.84 23.28 -4.84
C PRO A 99 -22.75 23.46 -3.31
N LEU A 100 -22.05 22.54 -2.63
CA LEU A 100 -21.81 22.64 -1.18
C LEU A 100 -20.86 23.78 -0.85
N VAL A 101 -19.77 23.92 -1.63
CA VAL A 101 -18.79 25.00 -1.46
C VAL A 101 -19.45 26.37 -1.71
N ASP A 102 -20.37 26.47 -2.64
CA ASP A 102 -21.11 27.70 -2.91
C ASP A 102 -22.07 28.06 -1.76
N LEU A 103 -22.70 27.05 -1.13
CA LEU A 103 -23.48 27.27 0.09
C LEU A 103 -22.61 27.68 1.27
N GLU A 104 -21.45 27.06 1.44
CA GLU A 104 -20.49 27.40 2.50
C GLU A 104 -19.99 28.85 2.34
N LYS A 105 -19.64 29.28 1.13
CA LYS A 105 -19.29 30.67 0.84
C LYS A 105 -20.39 31.64 1.22
N LYS A 106 -21.64 31.34 0.86
CA LYS A 106 -22.79 32.18 1.26
C LYS A 106 -22.93 32.30 2.76
N ILE A 107 -22.73 31.22 3.52
CA ILE A 107 -22.75 31.23 4.98
C ILE A 107 -21.64 32.14 5.51
N ILE A 108 -20.43 32.05 4.97
CA ILE A 108 -19.28 32.87 5.35
C ILE A 108 -19.56 34.35 5.04
N ASP A 109 -20.09 34.64 3.87
CA ASP A 109 -20.40 36.02 3.45
C ASP A 109 -21.48 36.67 4.34
N VAL A 110 -22.55 35.91 4.69
CA VAL A 110 -23.59 36.42 5.60
C VAL A 110 -23.04 36.65 7.02
N ARG A 111 -22.20 35.72 7.52
CA ARG A 111 -21.54 35.91 8.83
C ARG A 111 -20.63 37.15 8.84
N LYS A 112 -19.91 37.38 7.72
CA LYS A 112 -19.06 38.55 7.57
C LYS A 112 -19.90 39.85 7.57
N MET A 113 -21.00 39.87 6.83
CA MET A 113 -21.93 41.01 6.83
C MET A 113 -22.54 41.27 8.21
N ALA A 114 -22.94 40.22 8.96
CA ALA A 114 -23.43 40.36 10.33
C ALA A 114 -22.40 41.05 11.24
N ASN A 115 -21.13 40.64 11.15
CA ASN A 115 -20.04 41.22 11.92
C ASN A 115 -19.72 42.67 11.52
N GLU A 116 -19.84 43.02 10.23
CA GLU A 116 -19.55 44.38 9.72
C GLU A 116 -20.67 45.38 10.01
N THR A 117 -21.93 44.92 9.97
CA THR A 117 -23.11 45.80 10.12
C THR A 117 -23.66 45.82 11.52
N GLY A 118 -23.30 44.85 12.39
CA GLY A 118 -23.87 44.68 13.73
C GLY A 118 -25.35 44.25 13.73
N LEU A 119 -25.90 43.88 12.56
CA LEU A 119 -27.27 43.39 12.42
C LEU A 119 -27.37 41.90 12.74
N ASP A 120 -28.51 41.48 13.29
CA ASP A 120 -28.79 40.09 13.59
C ASP A 120 -29.26 39.34 12.34
N PHE A 121 -28.42 38.43 11.86
CA PHE A 121 -28.69 37.50 10.73
C PHE A 121 -28.79 36.03 11.18
N SER A 122 -29.02 35.79 12.47
CA SER A 122 -29.01 34.44 13.08
C SER A 122 -29.98 33.49 12.39
N ASP A 123 -31.20 33.92 12.09
CA ASP A 123 -32.22 33.09 11.43
C ASP A 123 -31.82 32.74 9.99
N GLN A 124 -31.21 33.69 9.27
CA GLN A 124 -30.75 33.48 7.91
C GLN A 124 -29.55 32.53 7.87
N ILE A 125 -28.60 32.67 8.78
CA ILE A 125 -27.45 31.78 8.94
C ILE A 125 -27.95 30.36 9.25
N LEU A 126 -28.84 30.20 10.22
CA LEU A 126 -29.41 28.90 10.59
C LEU A 126 -30.15 28.24 9.43
N SER A 127 -30.90 29.00 8.65
CA SER A 127 -31.58 28.50 7.44
C SER A 127 -30.59 28.00 6.40
N LEU A 128 -29.49 28.72 6.15
CA LEU A 128 -28.42 28.33 5.23
C LEU A 128 -27.66 27.11 5.72
N GLU A 129 -27.35 27.04 7.01
CA GLU A 129 -26.70 25.86 7.62
C GLU A 129 -27.58 24.61 7.52
N ASN A 130 -28.85 24.71 7.77
CA ASN A 130 -29.81 23.62 7.59
C ASN A 130 -29.87 23.16 6.12
N LYS A 131 -29.87 24.10 5.17
CA LYS A 131 -29.82 23.79 3.74
C LYS A 131 -28.51 23.09 3.38
N TYR A 132 -27.40 23.56 3.91
CA TYR A 132 -26.07 22.94 3.71
C TYR A 132 -26.04 21.50 4.24
N GLN A 133 -26.50 21.28 5.47
CA GLN A 133 -26.53 19.95 6.10
C GLN A 133 -27.43 18.97 5.32
N LYS A 134 -28.59 19.46 4.86
CA LYS A 134 -29.49 18.64 4.02
C LYS A 134 -28.83 18.30 2.69
N ALA A 135 -28.27 19.27 1.98
CA ALA A 135 -27.59 19.07 0.71
C ALA A 135 -26.37 18.14 0.85
N LEU A 136 -25.60 18.29 1.93
CA LEU A 136 -24.48 17.42 2.27
C LEU A 136 -24.93 15.97 2.43
N LYS A 137 -25.97 15.74 3.24
CA LYS A 137 -26.51 14.40 3.47
C LYS A 137 -27.04 13.78 2.18
N ASP A 138 -27.83 14.54 1.41
CA ASP A 138 -28.41 14.08 0.14
C ASP A 138 -27.31 13.70 -0.87
N LEU A 139 -26.29 14.54 -1.02
CA LEU A 139 -25.18 14.32 -1.93
C LEU A 139 -24.42 13.02 -1.57
N TYR A 140 -23.99 12.88 -0.32
CA TYR A 140 -23.16 11.74 0.09
C TYR A 140 -23.95 10.43 0.23
N THR A 141 -25.26 10.48 0.36
CA THR A 141 -26.12 9.29 0.34
C THR A 141 -26.26 8.71 -1.09
N HIS A 142 -26.25 9.58 -2.11
CA HIS A 142 -26.52 9.17 -3.49
C HIS A 142 -25.30 9.24 -4.43
N LEU A 143 -24.09 9.08 -3.87
CA LEU A 143 -22.86 9.07 -4.66
C LEU A 143 -22.85 7.97 -5.71
N THR A 144 -22.55 8.35 -6.95
CA THR A 144 -22.31 7.39 -8.03
C THR A 144 -20.98 6.64 -7.84
N PRO A 145 -20.80 5.43 -8.43
CA PRO A 145 -19.54 4.70 -8.33
C PRO A 145 -18.31 5.50 -8.76
N ILE A 146 -18.42 6.32 -9.82
CA ILE A 146 -17.29 7.16 -10.27
C ILE A 146 -16.98 8.30 -9.29
N GLN A 147 -17.98 8.85 -8.60
CA GLN A 147 -17.76 9.85 -7.56
C GLN A 147 -17.03 9.21 -6.36
N ARG A 148 -17.36 7.97 -5.98
CA ARG A 148 -16.60 7.23 -4.94
C ARG A 148 -15.15 6.98 -5.36
N VAL A 149 -14.87 6.67 -6.64
CA VAL A 149 -13.50 6.60 -7.18
C VAL A 149 -12.77 7.93 -7.00
N ASN A 150 -13.44 9.06 -7.29
CA ASN A 150 -12.83 10.38 -7.12
C ASN A 150 -12.51 10.69 -5.66
N ILE A 151 -13.39 10.28 -4.72
CA ILE A 151 -13.10 10.39 -3.27
C ILE A 151 -11.95 9.48 -2.87
N ALA A 152 -11.93 8.23 -3.34
CA ALA A 152 -10.85 7.27 -3.08
C ALA A 152 -9.48 7.78 -3.57
N ARG A 153 -9.45 8.63 -4.58
CA ARG A 153 -8.23 9.25 -5.15
C ARG A 153 -7.94 10.64 -4.58
N HIS A 154 -8.78 11.14 -3.70
CA HIS A 154 -8.62 12.51 -3.19
C HIS A 154 -7.30 12.68 -2.44
N PRO A 155 -6.49 13.73 -2.77
CA PRO A 155 -5.14 13.88 -2.20
C PRO A 155 -5.12 14.19 -0.71
N ASN A 156 -6.20 14.78 -0.16
CA ASN A 156 -6.27 15.22 1.23
C ASN A 156 -6.85 14.15 2.17
N ARG A 157 -7.20 12.96 1.68
CA ARG A 157 -7.67 11.89 2.55
C ARG A 157 -6.52 11.30 3.36
N PRO A 158 -6.80 10.68 4.52
CA PRO A 158 -5.79 9.99 5.30
C PRO A 158 -5.11 8.88 4.50
N THR A 159 -3.81 8.78 4.67
CA THR A 159 -2.96 7.74 4.08
C THR A 159 -2.69 6.63 5.09
N PHE A 160 -2.02 5.55 4.66
CA PHE A 160 -1.64 4.45 5.55
C PHE A 160 -0.97 4.93 6.84
N LEU A 161 0.07 5.74 6.74
CA LEU A 161 0.81 6.21 7.93
C LEU A 161 -0.04 7.14 8.81
N ASP A 162 -0.98 7.90 8.25
CA ASP A 162 -1.92 8.69 9.06
C ASP A 162 -2.78 7.77 9.92
N HIS A 163 -3.27 6.65 9.37
CA HIS A 163 -4.01 5.66 10.14
C HIS A 163 -3.15 5.02 11.23
N VAL A 164 -1.96 4.56 10.88
CA VAL A 164 -1.04 3.91 11.82
C VAL A 164 -0.68 4.82 12.99
N PHE A 165 -0.27 6.07 12.72
CA PHE A 165 0.11 7.01 13.78
C PHE A 165 -1.03 7.41 14.72
N ASN A 166 -2.26 7.32 14.25
CA ASN A 166 -3.43 7.60 15.08
C ASN A 166 -3.96 6.37 15.84
N MET A 167 -3.62 5.17 15.39
CA MET A 167 -4.10 3.92 15.98
C MET A 167 -3.13 3.29 16.97
N THR A 168 -1.82 3.60 16.84
CA THR A 168 -0.78 2.93 17.60
C THR A 168 -0.21 3.82 18.70
N ASP A 169 0.04 3.21 19.87
CA ASP A 169 0.75 3.89 20.98
C ASP A 169 2.23 4.07 20.67
N LYS A 170 2.80 3.06 20.02
CA LYS A 170 4.21 3.03 19.58
C LYS A 170 4.27 2.46 18.18
N TRP A 171 5.15 3.05 17.35
CA TRP A 171 5.38 2.60 15.99
C TRP A 171 6.86 2.50 15.68
N VAL A 172 7.26 1.38 15.07
CA VAL A 172 8.62 1.14 14.58
C VAL A 172 8.54 0.69 13.13
N GLU A 173 9.01 1.55 12.22
CA GLU A 173 9.04 1.24 10.79
C GLU A 173 10.17 0.24 10.50
N LEU A 174 9.89 -0.79 9.70
CA LEU A 174 10.83 -1.81 9.26
C LEU A 174 11.06 -1.70 7.76
N HIS A 175 12.33 -1.70 7.36
CA HIS A 175 12.75 -1.39 6.01
C HIS A 175 13.43 -2.55 5.29
N GLY A 176 13.44 -2.46 3.97
CA GLY A 176 14.26 -3.27 3.06
C GLY A 176 13.73 -4.67 2.76
N ASP A 177 14.06 -5.13 1.56
CA ASP A 177 13.71 -6.47 1.05
C ASP A 177 14.80 -7.52 1.34
N ARG A 178 15.92 -7.12 1.95
CA ARG A 178 17.15 -7.92 2.16
C ARG A 178 17.92 -8.24 0.89
N ALA A 179 17.51 -7.69 -0.27
CA ALA A 179 18.27 -7.74 -1.52
C ALA A 179 18.95 -6.39 -1.86
N GLY A 180 18.93 -5.43 -0.93
CA GLY A 180 19.55 -4.10 -1.10
C GLY A 180 18.59 -3.01 -1.55
N TYR A 181 17.29 -3.26 -1.59
CA TYR A 181 16.27 -2.31 -2.01
C TYR A 181 15.25 -2.05 -0.90
N ASP A 182 14.67 -0.85 -0.93
CA ASP A 182 13.54 -0.47 -0.08
C ASP A 182 12.53 0.34 -0.90
N ASP A 183 11.38 -0.26 -1.17
CA ASP A 183 10.32 0.38 -1.95
C ASP A 183 9.49 1.31 -1.07
N PRO A 184 9.48 2.62 -1.35
CA PRO A 184 8.71 3.58 -0.56
C PRO A 184 7.20 3.53 -0.81
N ALA A 185 6.73 2.79 -1.82
CA ALA A 185 5.30 2.59 -2.09
C ALA A 185 4.65 1.63 -1.09
N VAL A 186 5.44 0.74 -0.45
CA VAL A 186 5.00 -0.13 0.63
C VAL A 186 5.72 0.24 1.90
N VAL A 187 4.99 0.53 2.96
CA VAL A 187 5.53 0.78 4.29
C VAL A 187 5.14 -0.37 5.20
N THR A 188 6.08 -0.82 6.00
CA THR A 188 5.90 -1.94 6.93
C THR A 188 6.48 -1.60 8.30
N GLY A 189 5.91 -2.14 9.37
CA GLY A 189 6.42 -1.91 10.70
C GLY A 189 5.62 -2.62 11.79
N ILE A 190 6.10 -2.51 13.01
CA ILE A 190 5.42 -3.02 14.20
C ILE A 190 4.82 -1.84 14.95
N GLY A 191 3.53 -1.95 15.26
CA GLY A 191 2.83 -0.99 16.11
C GLY A 191 2.21 -1.69 17.32
N THR A 192 2.05 -0.94 18.41
CA THR A 192 1.34 -1.43 19.60
C THR A 192 0.00 -0.75 19.72
N ILE A 193 -1.03 -1.55 20.02
CA ILE A 193 -2.37 -1.07 20.36
C ILE A 193 -2.75 -1.74 21.68
N ASP A 194 -3.05 -0.97 22.71
CA ASP A 194 -3.37 -1.45 24.06
C ASP A 194 -2.33 -2.46 24.60
N GLY A 195 -1.05 -2.17 24.37
CA GLY A 195 0.07 -3.01 24.81
C GLY A 195 0.32 -4.28 24.01
N ARG A 196 -0.50 -4.59 23.00
CA ARG A 196 -0.29 -5.74 22.09
C ARG A 196 0.42 -5.30 20.82
N SER A 197 1.34 -6.13 20.33
CA SER A 197 2.09 -5.87 19.11
C SER A 197 1.40 -6.44 17.88
N TYR A 198 1.34 -5.66 16.82
CA TYR A 198 0.77 -6.01 15.52
C TYR A 198 1.76 -5.70 14.42
N MET A 199 1.78 -6.51 13.38
CA MET A 199 2.50 -6.21 12.14
C MET A 199 1.59 -5.41 11.21
N PHE A 200 2.01 -4.20 10.88
CA PHE A 200 1.32 -3.35 9.92
C PHE A 200 2.05 -3.34 8.58
N MET A 201 1.29 -3.41 7.51
CA MET A 201 1.79 -3.26 6.15
C MET A 201 0.79 -2.45 5.34
N GLY A 202 1.25 -1.55 4.49
CA GLY A 202 0.31 -0.78 3.68
C GLY A 202 0.94 -0.06 2.51
N HIS A 203 0.08 0.23 1.54
CA HIS A 203 0.43 1.09 0.43
C HIS A 203 0.44 2.55 0.89
N GLN A 204 1.52 3.25 0.61
CA GLN A 204 1.68 4.64 1.01
C GLN A 204 1.74 5.53 -0.22
N LYS A 205 0.73 6.38 -0.38
CA LYS A 205 0.72 7.49 -1.35
C LYS A 205 1.37 8.74 -0.74
N GLY A 206 1.87 9.61 -1.61
CA GLY A 206 2.38 10.92 -1.21
C GLY A 206 1.24 11.94 -1.01
N ARG A 207 1.55 13.05 -0.32
CA ARG A 207 0.63 14.18 -0.10
C ARG A 207 0.74 15.26 -1.18
N ASN A 208 1.79 15.20 -1.99
CA ASN A 208 2.05 16.11 -3.09
C ASN A 208 2.67 15.34 -4.27
N THR A 209 2.77 15.99 -5.42
CA THR A 209 3.27 15.37 -6.66
C THR A 209 4.68 14.81 -6.49
N LYS A 210 5.58 15.53 -5.80
CA LYS A 210 6.97 15.10 -5.57
C LYS A 210 7.04 13.81 -4.74
N GLU A 211 6.25 13.73 -3.68
CA GLU A 211 6.17 12.52 -2.86
C GLU A 211 5.50 11.37 -3.62
N ASN A 212 4.47 11.66 -4.41
CA ASN A 212 3.80 10.64 -5.22
C ASN A 212 4.75 10.03 -6.26
N ILE A 213 5.56 10.84 -6.96
CA ILE A 213 6.58 10.34 -7.87
C ILE A 213 7.57 9.44 -7.13
N LYS A 214 8.04 9.86 -5.95
CA LYS A 214 8.97 9.07 -5.12
C LYS A 214 8.39 7.74 -4.66
N ARG A 215 7.06 7.66 -4.48
CA ARG A 215 6.32 6.48 -4.03
C ARG A 215 5.62 5.74 -5.16
N ASN A 216 6.00 6.02 -6.41
CA ASN A 216 5.38 5.45 -7.61
C ASN A 216 3.84 5.54 -7.57
N PHE A 217 3.29 6.64 -7.04
CA PHE A 217 1.83 6.84 -6.86
C PHE A 217 1.15 5.72 -6.06
N GLY A 218 1.87 5.09 -5.14
CA GLY A 218 1.39 3.95 -4.36
C GLY A 218 1.41 2.62 -5.13
N MET A 219 2.11 2.55 -6.26
CA MET A 219 2.29 1.33 -7.05
C MET A 219 3.59 0.63 -6.65
N PRO A 220 3.53 -0.54 -5.98
CA PRO A 220 4.73 -1.25 -5.55
C PRO A 220 5.50 -1.87 -6.72
N THR A 221 6.82 -1.83 -6.60
CA THR A 221 7.75 -2.65 -7.37
C THR A 221 7.87 -4.05 -6.75
N PRO A 222 8.56 -5.03 -7.41
CA PRO A 222 8.80 -6.35 -6.82
C PRO A 222 9.44 -6.30 -5.43
N HIS A 223 10.28 -5.29 -5.18
CA HIS A 223 10.94 -5.08 -3.89
C HIS A 223 9.98 -4.74 -2.76
N GLY A 224 8.91 -4.00 -3.04
CA GLY A 224 7.85 -3.69 -2.08
C GLY A 224 7.10 -4.94 -1.63
N TYR A 225 6.76 -5.81 -2.58
CA TYR A 225 6.11 -7.10 -2.28
C TYR A 225 7.02 -8.06 -1.53
N ARG A 226 8.31 -8.14 -1.89
CA ARG A 226 9.30 -8.95 -1.15
C ARG A 226 9.54 -8.43 0.25
N LYS A 227 9.52 -7.11 0.45
CA LYS A 227 9.54 -6.51 1.80
C LYS A 227 8.33 -6.94 2.61
N ALA A 228 7.12 -6.85 2.05
CA ALA A 228 5.90 -7.31 2.69
C ALA A 228 5.96 -8.81 3.04
N LEU A 229 6.42 -9.65 2.08
CA LEU A 229 6.60 -11.08 2.30
C LEU A 229 7.49 -11.39 3.50
N ARG A 230 8.62 -10.70 3.59
CA ARG A 230 9.54 -10.86 4.72
C ARG A 230 8.86 -10.51 6.05
N MET A 231 8.02 -9.48 6.07
CA MET A 231 7.28 -9.10 7.27
C MET A 231 6.18 -10.10 7.62
N MET A 232 5.55 -10.73 6.62
CA MET A 232 4.58 -11.81 6.84
C MET A 232 5.22 -12.99 7.57
N TYR A 233 6.37 -13.46 7.10
CA TYR A 233 7.12 -14.53 7.78
C TYR A 233 7.57 -14.13 9.18
N TYR A 234 8.02 -12.88 9.35
CA TYR A 234 8.41 -12.37 10.65
C TYR A 234 7.23 -12.34 11.63
N ALA A 235 6.08 -11.86 11.18
CA ALA A 235 4.86 -11.81 11.97
C ALA A 235 4.39 -13.21 12.38
N ASP A 236 4.37 -14.15 11.43
CA ASP A 236 3.95 -15.53 11.69
C ASP A 236 4.88 -16.25 12.70
N HIS A 237 6.20 -16.03 12.56
CA HIS A 237 7.20 -16.59 13.47
C HIS A 237 7.03 -16.09 14.91
N HIS A 238 6.75 -14.79 15.07
CA HIS A 238 6.61 -14.17 16.40
C HIS A 238 5.17 -14.14 16.94
N GLY A 239 4.19 -14.62 16.15
CA GLY A 239 2.79 -14.63 16.55
C GLY A 239 2.11 -13.26 16.52
N PHE A 240 2.61 -12.31 15.72
CA PHE A 240 1.99 -10.99 15.58
C PHE A 240 0.83 -11.04 14.60
N PRO A 241 -0.40 -10.67 15.01
CA PRO A 241 -1.49 -10.46 14.06
C PRO A 241 -1.09 -9.42 13.00
N ILE A 242 -1.56 -9.62 11.77
CA ILE A 242 -1.22 -8.77 10.63
C ILE A 242 -2.39 -7.87 10.30
N ILE A 243 -2.13 -6.58 10.14
CA ILE A 243 -3.09 -5.58 9.68
C ILE A 243 -2.54 -4.96 8.40
N THR A 244 -3.29 -5.08 7.30
CA THR A 244 -2.87 -4.48 6.04
C THR A 244 -3.80 -3.37 5.59
N PHE A 245 -3.24 -2.32 5.00
CA PHE A 245 -3.99 -1.20 4.44
C PHE A 245 -3.73 -1.10 2.94
N ILE A 246 -4.80 -1.15 2.18
CA ILE A 246 -4.74 -1.21 0.72
C ILE A 246 -5.10 0.16 0.14
N ASP A 247 -4.17 0.73 -0.62
CA ASP A 247 -4.35 1.99 -1.32
C ASP A 247 -3.42 2.09 -2.53
N THR A 248 -3.70 1.31 -3.56
CA THR A 248 -2.91 1.25 -4.78
C THR A 248 -3.80 1.14 -6.01
N PRO A 249 -3.48 1.82 -7.11
CA PRO A 249 -4.13 1.57 -8.40
C PRO A 249 -3.69 0.24 -9.04
N GLY A 250 -2.64 -0.39 -8.54
CA GLY A 250 -2.06 -1.64 -9.02
C GLY A 250 -0.57 -1.75 -8.75
N ALA A 251 0.06 -2.80 -9.24
CA ALA A 251 1.51 -2.95 -9.23
C ALA A 251 2.18 -2.00 -10.24
N PHE A 252 3.43 -1.60 -9.96
CA PHE A 252 4.18 -0.74 -10.88
C PHE A 252 4.52 -1.51 -12.16
N ALA A 253 3.97 -1.05 -13.26
CA ALA A 253 4.06 -1.72 -14.56
C ALA A 253 5.15 -1.06 -15.43
N ASP A 254 6.36 -1.61 -15.39
CA ASP A 254 7.45 -1.28 -16.29
C ASP A 254 8.27 -2.53 -16.65
N LEU A 255 9.10 -2.43 -17.68
CA LEU A 255 9.94 -3.53 -18.14
C LEU A 255 10.85 -4.05 -17.02
N LYS A 256 11.45 -3.14 -16.25
CA LYS A 256 12.37 -3.51 -15.17
C LYS A 256 11.66 -4.28 -14.05
N SER A 257 10.42 -3.92 -13.72
CA SER A 257 9.64 -4.65 -12.74
C SER A 257 9.34 -6.07 -13.22
N GLU A 258 9.03 -6.26 -14.51
CA GLU A 258 8.82 -7.58 -15.07
C GLU A 258 10.12 -8.40 -15.08
N GLU A 259 11.25 -7.84 -15.48
CA GLU A 259 12.58 -8.48 -15.42
C GLU A 259 12.96 -8.90 -13.99
N LEU A 260 12.55 -8.12 -13.00
CA LEU A 260 12.79 -8.40 -11.58
C LEU A 260 11.73 -9.32 -10.95
N GLY A 261 10.78 -9.82 -11.73
CA GLY A 261 9.80 -10.81 -11.31
C GLY A 261 8.61 -10.22 -10.55
N GLN A 262 7.96 -9.18 -11.09
CA GLN A 262 6.77 -8.57 -10.49
C GLN A 262 5.64 -9.57 -10.26
N GLY A 263 5.32 -10.37 -11.29
CA GLY A 263 4.28 -11.39 -11.20
C GLY A 263 4.60 -12.48 -10.18
N GLU A 264 5.85 -12.92 -10.11
CA GLU A 264 6.33 -13.89 -9.11
C GLU A 264 6.20 -13.34 -7.69
N ALA A 265 6.65 -12.11 -7.46
CA ALA A 265 6.59 -11.49 -6.12
C ALA A 265 5.14 -11.37 -5.63
N ILE A 266 4.19 -10.99 -6.50
CA ILE A 266 2.76 -10.95 -6.19
C ILE A 266 2.22 -12.35 -5.87
N ALA A 267 2.50 -13.32 -6.72
CA ALA A 267 2.02 -14.70 -6.56
C ALA A 267 2.58 -15.35 -5.29
N HIS A 268 3.84 -15.08 -4.95
CA HIS A 268 4.46 -15.58 -3.73
C HIS A 268 3.79 -15.00 -2.47
N ASN A 269 3.48 -13.71 -2.46
CA ASN A 269 2.74 -13.10 -1.37
C ASN A 269 1.36 -13.74 -1.17
N LEU A 270 0.59 -13.88 -2.27
CA LEU A 270 -0.71 -14.55 -2.25
C LEU A 270 -0.63 -15.94 -1.63
N ARG A 271 0.26 -16.76 -2.17
CA ARG A 271 0.49 -18.13 -1.67
C ARG A 271 0.85 -18.14 -0.18
N THR A 272 1.72 -17.22 0.25
CA THR A 272 2.16 -17.14 1.64
C THR A 272 1.02 -16.75 2.57
N MET A 273 0.23 -15.74 2.21
CA MET A 273 -0.89 -15.25 3.05
C MET A 273 -1.90 -16.36 3.38
N PHE A 274 -2.15 -17.28 2.46
CA PHE A 274 -3.03 -18.44 2.71
C PHE A 274 -2.43 -19.48 3.67
N GLY A 275 -1.12 -19.47 3.88
CA GLY A 275 -0.41 -20.41 4.75
C GLY A 275 -0.05 -19.88 6.14
N LEU A 276 -0.26 -18.57 6.40
CA LEU A 276 0.07 -17.98 7.69
C LEU A 276 -0.88 -18.45 8.78
N LYS A 277 -0.35 -18.63 9.99
CA LYS A 277 -1.09 -19.07 11.18
C LYS A 277 -1.66 -17.91 11.96
N VAL A 278 -1.04 -16.74 11.86
CA VAL A 278 -1.52 -15.52 12.51
C VAL A 278 -2.74 -14.94 11.78
N PRO A 279 -3.69 -14.33 12.49
CA PRO A 279 -4.84 -13.70 11.85
C PRO A 279 -4.41 -12.47 11.04
N ILE A 280 -5.09 -12.30 9.90
CA ILE A 280 -4.86 -11.20 8.97
C ILE A 280 -6.17 -10.42 8.78
N VAL A 281 -6.11 -9.12 8.99
CA VAL A 281 -7.19 -8.18 8.67
C VAL A 281 -6.68 -7.21 7.62
N SER A 282 -7.38 -7.12 6.50
CA SER A 282 -7.08 -6.17 5.42
C SER A 282 -8.15 -5.09 5.32
N VAL A 283 -7.73 -3.85 5.15
CA VAL A 283 -8.62 -2.71 5.03
C VAL A 283 -8.32 -1.94 3.74
N VAL A 284 -9.29 -1.85 2.84
CA VAL A 284 -9.16 -0.99 1.66
C VAL A 284 -9.53 0.44 2.07
N ILE A 285 -8.54 1.32 2.10
CA ILE A 285 -8.70 2.71 2.55
C ILE A 285 -8.88 3.72 1.39
N GLY A 286 -8.59 3.30 0.18
CA GLY A 286 -8.72 4.11 -1.02
C GLY A 286 -9.01 3.24 -2.24
N GLU A 287 -8.01 3.04 -3.09
CA GLU A 287 -8.12 2.15 -4.25
C GLU A 287 -7.49 0.79 -3.97
N GLY A 288 -8.18 -0.28 -4.36
CA GLY A 288 -7.62 -1.63 -4.40
C GLY A 288 -7.54 -2.12 -5.84
N GLY A 289 -6.40 -1.92 -6.49
CA GLY A 289 -6.21 -2.26 -7.90
C GLY A 289 -5.56 -3.62 -8.12
N SER A 290 -6.28 -4.55 -8.74
CA SER A 290 -5.78 -5.80 -9.33
C SER A 290 -4.93 -6.67 -8.38
N GLY A 291 -4.02 -7.45 -8.95
CA GLY A 291 -3.07 -8.29 -8.22
C GLY A 291 -2.16 -7.52 -7.26
N GLY A 292 -1.86 -6.26 -7.58
CA GLY A 292 -1.08 -5.40 -6.71
C GLY A 292 -1.72 -5.16 -5.34
N ALA A 293 -3.03 -5.00 -5.30
CA ALA A 293 -3.79 -4.90 -4.06
C ALA A 293 -3.92 -6.26 -3.36
N LEU A 294 -4.17 -7.33 -4.12
CA LEU A 294 -4.32 -8.67 -3.58
C LEU A 294 -3.03 -9.19 -2.92
N ALA A 295 -1.87 -8.79 -3.38
CA ALA A 295 -0.57 -9.23 -2.86
C ALA A 295 -0.36 -8.97 -1.35
N ILE A 296 -1.14 -8.05 -0.78
CA ILE A 296 -1.20 -7.82 0.67
C ILE A 296 -2.65 -7.81 1.19
N GLY A 297 -3.63 -8.17 0.34
CA GLY A 297 -5.06 -8.05 0.61
C GLY A 297 -5.78 -9.37 0.87
N CYS A 298 -5.12 -10.52 0.72
CA CYS A 298 -5.72 -11.82 1.02
C CYS A 298 -5.73 -12.04 2.53
N ALA A 299 -6.88 -11.91 3.16
CA ALA A 299 -7.01 -11.88 4.61
C ALA A 299 -8.14 -12.76 5.12
N ASN A 300 -8.13 -13.06 6.42
CA ASN A 300 -9.25 -13.71 7.09
C ASN A 300 -10.46 -12.79 7.10
N LYS A 301 -10.25 -11.47 7.14
CA LYS A 301 -11.28 -10.44 7.03
C LYS A 301 -10.82 -9.31 6.11
N LEU A 302 -11.59 -9.08 5.06
CA LEU A 302 -11.41 -7.95 4.16
C LEU A 302 -12.48 -6.88 4.43
N LEU A 303 -12.06 -5.74 4.93
CA LEU A 303 -12.91 -4.60 5.22
C LEU A 303 -12.65 -3.50 4.19
N MET A 304 -13.64 -2.65 3.97
CA MET A 304 -13.50 -1.51 3.07
C MET A 304 -14.05 -0.24 3.73
N LEU A 305 -13.37 0.88 3.57
CA LEU A 305 -14.01 2.17 3.88
C LEU A 305 -15.20 2.40 2.94
N GLU A 306 -16.20 3.11 3.41
CA GLU A 306 -17.44 3.37 2.69
C GLU A 306 -17.22 3.89 1.26
N ASN A 307 -16.27 4.80 1.08
CA ASN A 307 -15.93 5.39 -0.21
C ASN A 307 -14.69 4.78 -0.88
N ALA A 308 -14.18 3.66 -0.34
CA ALA A 308 -13.13 2.90 -1.00
C ALA A 308 -13.69 2.09 -2.17
N VAL A 309 -12.81 1.78 -3.12
CA VAL A 309 -13.13 0.97 -4.31
C VAL A 309 -12.13 -0.16 -4.48
N PHE A 310 -12.59 -1.29 -5.02
CA PHE A 310 -11.73 -2.42 -5.32
C PHE A 310 -12.08 -2.97 -6.70
N TYR A 311 -11.08 -3.17 -7.56
CA TYR A 311 -11.29 -3.51 -8.96
C TYR A 311 -10.11 -4.27 -9.57
N VAL A 312 -10.38 -5.03 -10.63
CA VAL A 312 -9.35 -5.71 -11.42
C VAL A 312 -8.68 -4.74 -12.39
N ALA A 313 -9.46 -3.89 -13.05
CA ALA A 313 -8.98 -2.84 -13.94
C ALA A 313 -9.66 -1.53 -13.60
N SER A 314 -8.94 -0.40 -13.71
CA SER A 314 -9.53 0.90 -13.45
C SER A 314 -10.72 1.18 -14.38
N PRO A 315 -11.74 1.95 -13.94
CA PRO A 315 -12.86 2.32 -14.80
C PRO A 315 -12.44 2.95 -16.14
N GLU A 316 -11.36 3.74 -16.13
CA GLU A 316 -10.81 4.38 -17.32
C GLU A 316 -10.21 3.34 -18.29
N ALA A 317 -9.42 2.40 -17.77
CA ALA A 317 -8.83 1.33 -18.57
C ALA A 317 -9.91 0.42 -19.17
N CYS A 318 -10.89 0.03 -18.37
CA CYS A 318 -12.03 -0.76 -18.82
C CYS A 318 -12.83 -0.03 -19.89
N ALA A 319 -13.10 1.27 -19.70
CA ALA A 319 -13.80 2.10 -20.67
C ALA A 319 -13.03 2.23 -21.99
N ALA A 320 -11.71 2.42 -21.93
CA ALA A 320 -10.86 2.50 -23.11
C ALA A 320 -10.87 1.19 -23.92
N ILE A 321 -10.86 0.04 -23.25
CA ILE A 321 -10.89 -1.27 -23.91
C ILE A 321 -12.27 -1.54 -24.52
N LEU A 322 -13.36 -1.40 -23.75
CA LEU A 322 -14.70 -1.81 -24.17
C LEU A 322 -15.41 -0.79 -25.06
N TRP A 323 -15.23 0.49 -24.77
CA TRP A 323 -15.92 1.58 -25.51
C TRP A 323 -14.97 2.46 -26.30
N LYS A 324 -13.68 2.12 -26.37
CA LYS A 324 -12.65 2.88 -27.11
C LYS A 324 -12.53 4.33 -26.65
N SER A 325 -13.00 4.65 -25.45
CA SER A 325 -12.98 6.01 -24.89
C SER A 325 -12.94 6.00 -23.37
N ALA A 326 -11.92 6.59 -22.77
CA ALA A 326 -11.82 6.77 -21.32
C ALA A 326 -12.96 7.65 -20.75
N LYS A 327 -13.63 8.47 -21.58
CA LYS A 327 -14.80 9.28 -21.18
C LYS A 327 -16.00 8.42 -20.76
N ALA A 328 -16.03 7.14 -21.14
CA ALA A 328 -17.06 6.20 -20.71
C ALA A 328 -16.78 5.59 -19.31
N SER A 329 -15.79 6.08 -18.57
CA SER A 329 -15.44 5.60 -17.23
C SER A 329 -16.61 5.58 -16.22
N PRO A 330 -17.57 6.52 -16.21
CA PRO A 330 -18.74 6.41 -15.33
C PRO A 330 -19.57 5.15 -15.60
N LYS A 331 -19.83 4.84 -16.88
CA LYS A 331 -20.53 3.63 -17.28
C LYS A 331 -19.76 2.36 -16.94
N ALA A 332 -18.43 2.40 -17.05
CA ALA A 332 -17.57 1.31 -16.66
C ALA A 332 -17.63 1.08 -15.15
N ALA A 333 -17.55 2.14 -14.34
CA ALA A 333 -17.59 2.06 -12.87
C ALA A 333 -18.89 1.41 -12.38
N GLU A 334 -20.02 1.73 -12.97
CA GLU A 334 -21.31 1.11 -12.66
C GLU A 334 -21.32 -0.39 -12.98
N LYS A 335 -20.84 -0.78 -14.17
CA LYS A 335 -20.85 -2.17 -14.61
C LYS A 335 -19.85 -3.05 -13.86
N LEU A 336 -18.74 -2.50 -13.41
CA LEU A 336 -17.69 -3.21 -12.69
C LEU A 336 -18.06 -3.54 -11.23
N ARG A 337 -19.08 -2.90 -10.66
CA ARG A 337 -19.54 -3.13 -9.26
C ARG A 337 -18.41 -3.02 -8.24
N ILE A 338 -17.65 -1.92 -8.31
CA ILE A 338 -16.40 -1.73 -7.58
C ILE A 338 -16.56 -1.11 -6.19
N THR A 339 -17.76 -0.71 -5.81
CA THR A 339 -18.00 0.00 -4.54
C THR A 339 -18.03 -0.96 -3.36
N SER A 340 -17.71 -0.45 -2.18
CA SER A 340 -17.68 -1.23 -0.93
C SER A 340 -19.01 -1.97 -0.67
N THR A 341 -20.15 -1.30 -0.87
CA THR A 341 -21.48 -1.89 -0.67
C THR A 341 -21.80 -3.00 -1.65
N GLU A 342 -21.39 -2.86 -2.91
CA GLU A 342 -21.58 -3.90 -3.93
C GLU A 342 -20.69 -5.12 -3.68
N LEU A 343 -19.44 -4.89 -3.29
CA LEU A 343 -18.49 -5.97 -2.98
C LEU A 343 -18.89 -6.75 -1.72
N CYS A 344 -19.49 -6.09 -0.73
CA CYS A 344 -20.10 -6.79 0.40
C CYS A 344 -21.30 -7.65 -0.02
N LYS A 345 -22.18 -7.15 -0.90
CA LYS A 345 -23.28 -7.94 -1.45
C LYS A 345 -22.80 -9.16 -2.23
N LEU A 346 -21.67 -9.03 -2.94
CA LEU A 346 -21.02 -10.13 -3.66
C LEU A 346 -20.19 -11.05 -2.76
N LYS A 347 -20.14 -10.79 -1.45
CA LYS A 347 -19.34 -11.53 -0.46
C LYS A 347 -17.82 -11.56 -0.79
N ILE A 348 -17.33 -10.54 -1.48
CA ILE A 348 -15.91 -10.31 -1.73
C ILE A 348 -15.30 -9.57 -0.54
N ALA A 349 -16.00 -8.56 -0.03
CA ALA A 349 -15.65 -7.88 1.22
C ALA A 349 -16.56 -8.35 2.36
N ASP A 350 -16.00 -8.46 3.56
CA ASP A 350 -16.69 -8.90 4.77
C ASP A 350 -17.49 -7.80 5.46
N GLY A 351 -17.10 -6.53 5.25
CA GLY A 351 -17.77 -5.40 5.88
C GLY A 351 -17.36 -4.05 5.34
N VAL A 352 -18.26 -3.09 5.55
CA VAL A 352 -18.04 -1.66 5.23
C VAL A 352 -17.84 -0.90 6.52
N ILE A 353 -16.78 -0.10 6.57
CA ILE A 353 -16.50 0.84 7.66
C ILE A 353 -17.07 2.20 7.25
N PRO A 354 -18.09 2.71 7.94
CA PRO A 354 -18.69 4.00 7.62
C PRO A 354 -17.69 5.13 7.86
N VAL A 355 -17.67 6.10 6.95
CA VAL A 355 -16.85 7.32 7.09
C VAL A 355 -17.78 8.44 7.54
N ILE A 356 -17.74 8.77 8.83
CA ILE A 356 -18.52 9.89 9.37
C ILE A 356 -17.77 11.18 9.01
N ILE A 357 -18.35 11.97 8.14
CA ILE A 357 -17.76 13.18 7.53
C ILE A 357 -17.36 14.24 8.59
N LEU A 358 -17.90 14.21 9.78
CA LEU A 358 -17.75 15.28 10.79
C LEU A 358 -16.75 15.00 11.93
N GLN A 359 -16.23 13.78 12.07
CA GLN A 359 -15.32 13.48 13.17
C GLN A 359 -14.24 12.46 12.78
N PHE A 360 -13.09 12.96 12.34
CA PHE A 360 -11.86 12.18 12.17
C PHE A 360 -11.56 11.26 13.36
N PHE A 361 -11.89 11.71 14.56
CA PHE A 361 -11.68 10.96 15.81
C PHE A 361 -12.55 9.70 15.91
N TYR A 362 -13.78 9.73 15.41
CA TYR A 362 -14.70 8.60 15.48
C TYR A 362 -14.30 7.45 14.55
N PHE A 363 -13.69 7.76 13.41
CA PHE A 363 -13.16 6.80 12.47
C PHE A 363 -12.10 5.90 13.12
N PHE A 364 -11.17 6.48 13.88
CA PHE A 364 -10.12 5.73 14.57
C PHE A 364 -10.68 4.87 15.69
N ILE A 365 -11.68 5.33 16.41
CA ILE A 365 -12.37 4.55 17.47
C ILE A 365 -13.08 3.33 16.83
N VAL A 366 -13.80 3.51 15.72
CA VAL A 366 -14.49 2.42 15.03
C VAL A 366 -13.49 1.41 14.47
N MET A 367 -12.40 1.87 13.86
CA MET A 367 -11.33 1.01 13.36
C MET A 367 -10.66 0.24 14.49
N HIS A 368 -10.33 0.91 15.59
CA HIS A 368 -9.75 0.30 16.78
C HIS A 368 -10.67 -0.81 17.33
N PHE A 369 -11.95 -0.49 17.50
CA PHE A 369 -12.94 -1.44 18.02
C PHE A 369 -13.18 -2.64 17.09
N LEU A 370 -13.23 -2.42 15.76
CA LEU A 370 -13.39 -3.49 14.77
C LEU A 370 -12.16 -4.41 14.73
N ILE A 371 -10.96 -3.85 14.72
CA ILE A 371 -9.73 -4.63 14.75
C ILE A 371 -9.63 -5.42 16.04
N TYR A 372 -9.92 -4.81 17.18
CA TYR A 372 -9.92 -5.48 18.48
C TYR A 372 -10.96 -6.61 18.57
N SER A 373 -12.18 -6.35 18.11
CA SER A 373 -13.28 -7.35 18.07
C SER A 373 -12.97 -8.53 17.14
N LEU A 374 -12.21 -8.32 16.06
CA LEU A 374 -11.90 -9.35 15.07
C LEU A 374 -10.65 -10.17 15.42
N ILE A 375 -9.70 -9.58 16.13
CA ILE A 375 -8.43 -10.22 16.49
C ILE A 375 -8.45 -10.73 17.95
N GLY A 376 -9.34 -10.19 18.77
CA GLY A 376 -9.48 -10.56 20.20
C GLY A 376 -10.27 -11.86 20.43
N ARG A 377 -10.71 -12.54 19.37
CA ARG A 377 -11.27 -13.91 19.38
C ARG A 377 -10.24 -14.86 18.78
#